data_281cabb7a9f5cdb7050431ca2a3dd3e6
#
_entry.id   281cabb7a9f5cdb7050431ca2a3dd3e6
#
_cell.length_a   1.000
_cell.length_b   1.000
_cell.length_c   1.000
_cell.angle_alpha   90.00
_cell.angle_beta   90.00
_cell.angle_gamma   90.00
#
_symmetry.space_group_name_H-M   'P 1'
#
loop_
_entity.id
_entity.type
_entity.pdbx_description
1 polymer ?
#
loop_
_entity_poly.entity_id
_entity_poly.type
_entity_poly.pdbx_seq_one_letter_code
_entity_poly.pdbx_strand_id
1 'polypeptide(L)'
;MRRTTGFPLSGIIRLALVLAAVVSLALAQSKPIPQLVKKDGKYTFLVDGKPFLILGGQVNNDSAFPSRMERAWPKLKAMNCNTVEYPVYWNEIEREEGKFDFSDFDQILRRARAEGFRVDVLWFGTWKNGAMDWAPNWVKSDVKRFPRVLDSGGKPIRVLSPHAKTTLEADKKAYGAMMTHLRQVDEADRTVIMMQVENESGLLGSVRDYSPESNKLFNGPVPASLVTALKKKPGTWTEVFGSRLAEETFTAYYLSSYINEVAKAGKQVYPLVAYVNAWEGGEDTADAFDSFDRAGESYPSGGPVSHMLDLWKATAPDIDILSADTSVQPVVNFRMINSRYVRPDNPYWSPEAGRTMSGARAFFYALAEYSAIGFGAYGVDSGGAELEARFVDLGADYRLVNATMPAIVDLQAAGKLKAAIADDVIRGKNLIFDRYHLLVRFLAAPAPPAQAPTPAARVLVGELGPDEFLIMGFNAAVDIRPTVGSGFTAAQFLQVDEGVYENGVWKTTNRGRTYQGSYTPPSVSLPAQGAIFRVKLMRY
;
A
#
# COMPACT_ATOMS: atom_id res chain seq x y z
N MET A 1 -79.69 24.43 -18.85
CA MET A 1 -79.00 23.44 -18.04
C MET A 1 -77.70 23.03 -18.73
N ARG A 2 -76.57 23.57 -18.32
CA ARG A 2 -75.22 23.16 -18.80
C ARG A 2 -74.55 22.38 -17.67
N ARG A 3 -74.26 21.10 -17.90
CA ARG A 3 -73.48 20.29 -16.98
C ARG A 3 -71.98 20.50 -17.28
N THR A 4 -71.22 21.02 -16.31
CA THR A 4 -69.78 21.08 -16.31
C THR A 4 -69.26 19.83 -15.64
N THR A 5 -68.56 18.99 -16.39
CA THR A 5 -67.83 17.84 -15.88
C THR A 5 -66.41 18.28 -15.41
N GLY A 6 -66.22 18.34 -14.10
CA GLY A 6 -64.90 18.60 -13.52
C GLY A 6 -64.06 17.30 -13.51
N PHE A 7 -62.87 17.38 -14.04
CA PHE A 7 -61.88 16.33 -13.91
C PHE A 7 -61.18 16.38 -12.50
N PRO A 8 -60.95 15.28 -11.85
CA PRO A 8 -60.37 15.32 -10.51
C PRO A 8 -58.85 15.62 -10.55
N LEU A 9 -58.47 16.76 -9.98
CA LEU A 9 -57.07 17.20 -9.80
C LEU A 9 -56.18 16.23 -8.98
N SER A 10 -56.77 15.25 -8.30
CA SER A 10 -56.04 14.32 -7.41
C SER A 10 -55.16 13.29 -8.13
N GLY A 11 -55.43 12.98 -9.41
CA GLY A 11 -54.68 12.02 -10.21
C GLY A 11 -53.33 12.56 -10.70
N ILE A 12 -53.29 13.86 -11.05
CA ILE A 12 -52.09 14.51 -11.61
C ILE A 12 -51.04 14.75 -10.53
N ILE A 13 -51.46 15.09 -9.30
CA ILE A 13 -50.53 15.30 -8.16
C ILE A 13 -49.87 13.98 -7.72
N ARG A 14 -50.60 12.87 -7.76
CA ARG A 14 -50.04 11.54 -7.45
C ARG A 14 -49.02 11.07 -8.50
N LEU A 15 -49.26 11.32 -9.78
CA LEU A 15 -48.35 10.97 -10.87
C LEU A 15 -47.06 11.81 -10.83
N ALA A 16 -47.17 13.11 -10.52
CA ALA A 16 -46.00 13.99 -10.37
C ALA A 16 -45.14 13.64 -9.16
N LEU A 17 -45.72 13.21 -8.02
CA LEU A 17 -45.01 12.75 -6.85
C LEU A 17 -44.30 11.40 -7.07
N VAL A 18 -44.90 10.48 -7.83
CA VAL A 18 -44.30 9.21 -8.20
C VAL A 18 -43.14 9.42 -9.19
N LEU A 19 -43.30 10.31 -10.18
CA LEU A 19 -42.22 10.68 -11.10
C LEU A 19 -41.06 11.40 -10.37
N ALA A 20 -41.34 12.29 -9.43
CA ALA A 20 -40.32 12.96 -8.62
C ALA A 20 -39.56 11.98 -7.70
N ALA A 21 -40.25 10.97 -7.13
CA ALA A 21 -39.61 9.91 -6.34
C ALA A 21 -38.76 8.98 -7.20
N VAL A 22 -39.20 8.62 -8.42
CA VAL A 22 -38.44 7.80 -9.36
C VAL A 22 -37.22 8.55 -9.91
N VAL A 23 -37.33 9.85 -10.17
CA VAL A 23 -36.21 10.70 -10.59
C VAL A 23 -35.22 10.94 -9.42
N SER A 24 -35.70 11.00 -8.17
CA SER A 24 -34.81 11.10 -7.00
C SER A 24 -34.07 9.79 -6.70
N LEU A 25 -34.62 8.62 -7.07
CA LEU A 25 -33.87 7.34 -6.99
C LEU A 25 -32.85 7.17 -8.14
N ALA A 26 -33.04 7.86 -9.27
CA ALA A 26 -32.15 7.78 -10.42
C ALA A 26 -30.91 8.69 -10.31
N LEU A 27 -30.81 9.52 -9.29
CA LEU A 27 -29.67 10.38 -8.97
C LEU A 27 -28.92 9.88 -7.74
N ALA A 28 -28.83 8.58 -7.50
CA ALA A 28 -27.75 8.02 -6.70
C ALA A 28 -26.46 8.29 -7.50
N GLN A 29 -25.81 9.41 -7.21
CA GLN A 29 -24.54 9.79 -7.82
C GLN A 29 -23.59 8.61 -7.63
N SER A 30 -23.14 8.01 -8.75
CA SER A 30 -22.20 6.90 -8.69
C SER A 30 -21.00 7.36 -7.87
N LYS A 31 -20.56 6.55 -6.91
CA LYS A 31 -19.37 6.84 -6.12
C LYS A 31 -18.20 7.09 -7.06
N PRO A 32 -17.36 8.12 -6.82
CA PRO A 32 -16.18 8.35 -7.65
C PRO A 32 -15.23 7.15 -7.60
N ILE A 33 -14.56 6.90 -8.71
CA ILE A 33 -13.53 5.87 -8.78
C ILE A 33 -12.39 6.22 -7.80
N PRO A 34 -11.86 5.24 -7.04
CA PRO A 34 -10.69 5.45 -6.21
C PRO A 34 -9.53 6.03 -7.02
N GLN A 35 -8.86 7.05 -6.49
CA GLN A 35 -7.84 7.78 -7.24
C GLN A 35 -6.76 8.38 -6.33
N LEU A 36 -5.59 8.59 -6.92
CA LEU A 36 -4.51 9.34 -6.30
C LEU A 36 -4.60 10.81 -6.69
N VAL A 37 -4.58 11.69 -5.70
CA VAL A 37 -4.53 13.14 -5.91
C VAL A 37 -3.20 13.67 -5.39
N LYS A 38 -2.48 14.41 -6.23
CA LYS A 38 -1.23 15.06 -5.84
C LYS A 38 -1.48 16.54 -5.55
N LYS A 39 -1.06 16.97 -4.35
CA LYS A 39 -1.10 18.36 -3.94
C LYS A 39 0.18 18.71 -3.19
N ASP A 40 0.83 19.80 -3.54
CA ASP A 40 2.06 20.30 -2.90
C ASP A 40 3.18 19.25 -2.78
N GLY A 41 3.29 18.40 -3.83
CA GLY A 41 4.28 17.32 -3.91
C GLY A 41 3.91 16.04 -3.17
N LYS A 42 2.80 16.01 -2.44
CA LYS A 42 2.32 14.86 -1.68
C LYS A 42 1.12 14.20 -2.35
N TYR A 43 0.98 12.91 -2.13
CA TYR A 43 -0.14 12.14 -2.64
C TYR A 43 -1.14 11.84 -1.53
N THR A 44 -2.42 11.90 -1.88
CA THR A 44 -3.54 11.44 -1.05
C THR A 44 -4.34 10.44 -1.86
N PHE A 45 -4.64 9.30 -1.28
CA PHE A 45 -5.53 8.31 -1.88
C PHE A 45 -6.98 8.63 -1.49
N LEU A 46 -7.85 8.71 -2.48
CA LEU A 46 -9.27 8.99 -2.29
C LEU A 46 -10.11 7.74 -2.57
N VAL A 47 -10.96 7.38 -1.64
CA VAL A 47 -12.00 6.36 -1.79
C VAL A 47 -13.35 7.01 -1.50
N ASP A 48 -14.34 6.77 -2.35
CA ASP A 48 -15.65 7.46 -2.30
C ASP A 48 -15.53 9.01 -2.28
N GLY A 49 -14.46 9.54 -2.92
CA GLY A 49 -14.16 10.97 -2.95
C GLY A 49 -13.60 11.56 -1.65
N LYS A 50 -13.28 10.73 -0.67
CA LYS A 50 -12.73 11.13 0.64
C LYS A 50 -11.33 10.59 0.83
N PRO A 51 -10.45 11.33 1.54
CA PRO A 51 -9.15 10.84 1.93
C PRO A 51 -9.25 9.51 2.67
N PHE A 52 -8.45 8.54 2.25
CA PHE A 52 -8.44 7.19 2.78
C PHE A 52 -7.00 6.71 2.99
N LEU A 53 -6.74 6.13 4.16
CA LEU A 53 -5.48 5.48 4.48
C LEU A 53 -5.72 3.97 4.50
N ILE A 54 -4.98 3.23 3.70
CA ILE A 54 -5.07 1.77 3.65
C ILE A 54 -4.40 1.19 4.90
N LEU A 55 -5.19 0.49 5.72
CA LEU A 55 -4.71 -0.36 6.82
C LEU A 55 -4.92 -1.80 6.36
N GLY A 56 -3.93 -2.30 5.62
CA GLY A 56 -4.03 -3.52 4.85
C GLY A 56 -3.70 -4.77 5.65
N GLY A 57 -4.32 -5.85 5.27
CA GLY A 57 -3.95 -7.19 5.68
C GLY A 57 -3.98 -8.13 4.50
N GLN A 58 -2.79 -8.61 4.09
CA GLN A 58 -2.65 -9.56 3.00
C GLN A 58 -2.77 -10.98 3.53
N VAL A 59 -3.54 -11.81 2.85
CA VAL A 59 -3.59 -13.24 3.11
C VAL A 59 -2.42 -13.96 2.44
N ASN A 60 -2.09 -15.16 2.90
CA ASN A 60 -1.02 -15.96 2.28
C ASN A 60 -1.33 -16.24 0.80
N ASN A 61 -0.26 -16.45 0.04
CA ASN A 61 -0.29 -16.62 -1.42
C ASN A 61 -1.21 -17.75 -1.93
N ASP A 62 -1.54 -18.72 -1.11
CA ASP A 62 -2.39 -19.87 -1.45
C ASP A 62 -3.72 -19.87 -0.69
N SER A 63 -4.05 -18.80 0.01
CA SER A 63 -5.22 -18.71 0.89
C SER A 63 -6.46 -18.06 0.26
N ALA A 64 -6.37 -17.58 -0.97
CA ALA A 64 -7.44 -16.84 -1.62
C ALA A 64 -8.55 -17.76 -2.19
N PHE A 65 -9.11 -18.60 -1.33
CA PHE A 65 -10.29 -19.42 -1.61
C PHE A 65 -11.35 -19.15 -0.54
N PRO A 66 -12.65 -19.09 -0.88
CA PRO A 66 -13.71 -18.77 0.08
C PRO A 66 -13.64 -19.56 1.39
N SER A 67 -13.38 -20.87 1.31
CA SER A 67 -13.28 -21.75 2.49
C SER A 67 -12.07 -21.44 3.38
N ARG A 68 -10.95 -21.00 2.82
CA ARG A 68 -9.76 -20.60 3.58
C ARG A 68 -9.94 -19.21 4.19
N MET A 69 -10.59 -18.31 3.46
CA MET A 69 -10.89 -16.94 3.91
C MET A 69 -11.77 -16.88 5.16
N GLU A 70 -12.58 -17.91 5.43
CA GLU A 70 -13.37 -17.96 6.68
C GLU A 70 -12.51 -17.88 7.94
N ARG A 71 -11.24 -18.29 7.88
CA ARG A 71 -10.28 -18.13 8.99
C ARG A 71 -9.57 -16.79 8.98
N ALA A 72 -9.51 -16.11 7.83
CA ALA A 72 -8.84 -14.82 7.68
C ALA A 72 -9.69 -13.66 8.21
N TRP A 73 -11.01 -13.64 7.97
CA TRP A 73 -11.89 -12.54 8.36
C TRP A 73 -11.81 -12.16 9.83
N PRO A 74 -11.87 -13.09 10.80
CA PRO A 74 -11.74 -12.75 12.23
C PRO A 74 -10.40 -12.12 12.57
N LYS A 75 -9.30 -12.56 11.92
CA LYS A 75 -7.94 -12.06 12.14
C LYS A 75 -7.77 -10.65 11.59
N LEU A 76 -8.27 -10.40 10.38
CA LEU A 76 -8.29 -9.07 9.77
C LEU A 76 -9.04 -8.07 10.66
N LYS A 77 -10.17 -8.47 11.25
CA LYS A 77 -10.90 -7.66 12.23
C LYS A 77 -10.10 -7.44 13.51
N ALA A 78 -9.53 -8.50 14.08
CA ALA A 78 -8.72 -8.42 15.30
C ALA A 78 -7.49 -7.52 15.11
N MET A 79 -6.95 -7.48 13.88
CA MET A 79 -5.86 -6.59 13.51
C MET A 79 -6.31 -5.16 13.20
N ASN A 80 -7.62 -4.86 13.24
CA ASN A 80 -8.18 -3.56 12.88
C ASN A 80 -7.89 -3.12 11.43
N CYS A 81 -7.76 -4.07 10.51
CA CYS A 81 -7.65 -3.76 9.08
C CYS A 81 -8.93 -3.09 8.57
N ASN A 82 -8.80 -2.21 7.58
CA ASN A 82 -9.92 -1.68 6.80
C ASN A 82 -9.91 -2.18 5.36
N THR A 83 -8.82 -2.82 4.94
CA THR A 83 -8.61 -3.32 3.58
C THR A 83 -8.03 -4.73 3.63
N VAL A 84 -8.55 -5.59 2.76
CA VAL A 84 -8.03 -6.94 2.53
C VAL A 84 -7.22 -6.93 1.24
N GLU A 85 -5.99 -7.37 1.29
CA GLU A 85 -5.15 -7.62 0.13
C GLU A 85 -5.36 -9.07 -0.30
N TYR A 86 -6.06 -9.26 -1.43
CA TYR A 86 -6.61 -10.54 -1.85
C TYR A 86 -6.08 -11.00 -3.20
N PRO A 87 -5.32 -12.12 -3.25
CA PRO A 87 -4.86 -12.70 -4.51
C PRO A 87 -6.00 -13.22 -5.38
N VAL A 88 -5.94 -12.94 -6.68
CA VAL A 88 -6.75 -13.57 -7.72
C VAL A 88 -5.83 -14.31 -8.68
N TYR A 89 -6.07 -15.58 -8.84
CA TYR A 89 -5.19 -16.49 -9.57
C TYR A 89 -5.68 -16.69 -11.01
N TRP A 90 -4.83 -16.44 -11.99
CA TRP A 90 -5.17 -16.65 -13.40
C TRP A 90 -5.59 -18.10 -13.68
N ASN A 91 -4.86 -19.10 -13.17
CA ASN A 91 -5.18 -20.51 -13.37
C ASN A 91 -6.53 -20.93 -12.75
N GLU A 92 -7.05 -20.19 -11.77
CA GLU A 92 -8.34 -20.52 -11.16
C GLU A 92 -9.50 -19.86 -11.91
N ILE A 93 -9.32 -18.63 -12.38
CA ILE A 93 -10.39 -17.95 -13.12
C ILE A 93 -10.48 -18.37 -14.59
N GLU A 94 -9.41 -18.94 -15.19
CA GLU A 94 -9.38 -19.39 -16.58
C GLU A 94 -8.74 -20.80 -16.68
N ARG A 95 -9.40 -21.77 -16.04
CA ARG A 95 -8.94 -23.18 -16.05
C ARG A 95 -8.90 -23.77 -17.46
N GLU A 96 -9.82 -23.37 -18.33
CA GLU A 96 -9.88 -23.68 -19.76
C GLU A 96 -9.78 -22.38 -20.56
N GLU A 97 -8.98 -22.38 -21.62
CA GLU A 97 -8.73 -21.20 -22.44
C GLU A 97 -10.04 -20.53 -22.91
N GLY A 98 -10.22 -19.26 -22.57
CA GLY A 98 -11.38 -18.45 -22.93
C GLY A 98 -12.64 -18.69 -22.10
N LYS A 99 -12.60 -19.56 -21.08
CA LYS A 99 -13.71 -19.78 -20.16
C LYS A 99 -13.37 -19.22 -18.78
N PHE A 100 -14.05 -18.15 -18.41
CA PHE A 100 -13.81 -17.45 -17.16
C PHE A 100 -14.85 -17.79 -16.10
N ASP A 101 -14.38 -18.07 -14.87
CA ASP A 101 -15.19 -18.32 -13.70
C ASP A 101 -14.75 -17.38 -12.57
N PHE A 102 -15.61 -16.44 -12.18
CA PHE A 102 -15.36 -15.46 -11.11
C PHE A 102 -16.17 -15.77 -9.84
N SER A 103 -16.80 -16.95 -9.75
CA SER A 103 -17.73 -17.28 -8.68
C SER A 103 -17.11 -17.20 -7.28
N ASP A 104 -15.86 -17.64 -7.10
CA ASP A 104 -15.14 -17.54 -5.84
C ASP A 104 -14.84 -16.08 -5.49
N PHE A 105 -14.39 -15.29 -6.45
CA PHE A 105 -14.13 -13.87 -6.25
C PHE A 105 -15.41 -13.10 -5.87
N ASP A 106 -16.55 -13.41 -6.50
CA ASP A 106 -17.84 -12.80 -6.15
C ASP A 106 -18.26 -13.10 -4.70
N GLN A 107 -17.97 -14.30 -4.20
CA GLN A 107 -18.21 -14.63 -2.80
C GLN A 107 -17.37 -13.77 -1.86
N ILE A 108 -16.10 -13.57 -2.21
CA ILE A 108 -15.18 -12.72 -1.43
C ILE A 108 -15.64 -11.27 -1.43
N LEU A 109 -16.03 -10.71 -2.58
CA LEU A 109 -16.55 -9.34 -2.65
C LEU A 109 -17.80 -9.15 -1.78
N ARG A 110 -18.75 -10.09 -1.86
CA ARG A 110 -19.96 -10.03 -1.01
C ARG A 110 -19.58 -10.09 0.47
N ARG A 111 -18.64 -10.94 0.84
CA ARG A 111 -18.20 -11.07 2.23
C ARG A 111 -17.46 -9.82 2.71
N ALA A 112 -16.53 -9.28 1.91
CA ALA A 112 -15.83 -8.05 2.24
C ALA A 112 -16.78 -6.88 2.50
N ARG A 113 -17.80 -6.72 1.64
CA ARG A 113 -18.87 -5.70 1.83
C ARG A 113 -19.62 -5.91 3.13
N ALA A 114 -20.05 -7.13 3.41
CA ALA A 114 -20.80 -7.46 4.63
C ALA A 114 -19.97 -7.20 5.90
N GLU A 115 -18.66 -7.39 5.84
CA GLU A 115 -17.73 -7.16 6.93
C GLU A 115 -17.20 -5.72 7.02
N GLY A 116 -17.50 -4.87 5.99
CA GLY A 116 -17.09 -3.47 5.94
C GLY A 116 -15.66 -3.24 5.45
N PHE A 117 -15.04 -4.23 4.79
CA PHE A 117 -13.71 -4.11 4.21
C PHE A 117 -13.73 -3.52 2.80
N ARG A 118 -12.67 -2.78 2.46
CA ARG A 118 -12.22 -2.57 1.09
C ARG A 118 -11.33 -3.74 0.67
N VAL A 119 -11.11 -3.85 -0.64
CA VAL A 119 -10.27 -4.92 -1.21
C VAL A 119 -9.21 -4.28 -2.12
N ASP A 120 -7.97 -4.66 -1.92
CA ASP A 120 -6.88 -4.53 -2.87
C ASP A 120 -6.70 -5.88 -3.55
N VAL A 121 -6.86 -5.93 -4.87
CA VAL A 121 -6.78 -7.18 -5.62
C VAL A 121 -5.37 -7.38 -6.15
N LEU A 122 -4.79 -8.53 -5.84
CA LEU A 122 -3.48 -8.93 -6.30
C LEU A 122 -3.63 -9.90 -7.49
N TRP A 123 -3.32 -9.42 -8.70
CA TRP A 123 -3.34 -10.26 -9.91
C TRP A 123 -2.12 -11.15 -9.97
N PHE A 124 -2.29 -12.45 -9.69
CA PHE A 124 -1.27 -13.46 -9.88
C PHE A 124 -1.43 -14.08 -11.27
N GLY A 125 -0.82 -13.44 -12.25
CA GLY A 125 -0.91 -13.77 -13.68
C GLY A 125 0.27 -14.59 -14.20
N THR A 126 1.06 -13.97 -15.04
CA THR A 126 2.22 -14.59 -15.70
C THR A 126 3.36 -14.86 -14.72
N TRP A 127 3.63 -13.92 -13.79
CA TRP A 127 4.73 -14.03 -12.83
C TRP A 127 4.25 -13.86 -11.37
N LYS A 128 4.75 -14.75 -10.54
CA LYS A 128 4.67 -14.65 -9.07
C LYS A 128 6.00 -15.11 -8.48
N ASN A 129 6.68 -14.24 -7.72
CA ASN A 129 8.00 -14.53 -7.14
C ASN A 129 9.02 -14.98 -8.19
N GLY A 130 9.02 -14.32 -9.36
CA GLY A 130 9.90 -14.67 -10.46
C GLY A 130 9.64 -16.02 -11.12
N ALA A 131 8.44 -16.61 -10.96
CA ALA A 131 8.05 -17.90 -11.52
C ALA A 131 6.63 -17.85 -12.11
N MET A 132 6.27 -18.87 -12.91
CA MET A 132 4.98 -18.95 -13.61
C MET A 132 3.93 -19.82 -12.90
N ASP A 133 3.95 -19.90 -11.59
CA ASP A 133 3.19 -20.91 -10.84
C ASP A 133 1.67 -20.76 -10.99
N TRP A 134 1.18 -19.55 -11.14
CA TRP A 134 -0.25 -19.24 -11.24
C TRP A 134 -0.75 -19.07 -12.69
N ALA A 135 0.11 -19.20 -13.69
CA ALA A 135 -0.34 -19.30 -15.08
C ALA A 135 -1.17 -20.59 -15.27
N PRO A 136 -2.21 -20.61 -16.13
CA PRO A 136 -3.06 -21.77 -16.35
C PRO A 136 -2.31 -22.99 -16.91
N ASN A 137 -2.85 -24.17 -16.67
CA ASN A 137 -2.24 -25.41 -17.17
C ASN A 137 -2.14 -25.45 -18.70
N TRP A 138 -3.12 -24.89 -19.41
CA TRP A 138 -3.09 -24.80 -20.87
C TRP A 138 -1.98 -23.87 -21.39
N VAL A 139 -1.59 -22.84 -20.62
CA VAL A 139 -0.39 -22.01 -20.88
C VAL A 139 0.87 -22.82 -20.58
N LYS A 140 0.96 -23.42 -19.38
CA LYS A 140 2.16 -24.15 -18.93
C LYS A 140 2.50 -25.35 -19.79
N SER A 141 1.52 -25.99 -20.41
CA SER A 141 1.70 -27.23 -21.20
C SER A 141 2.06 -26.97 -22.67
N ASP A 142 1.66 -25.83 -23.24
CA ASP A 142 1.93 -25.50 -24.65
C ASP A 142 3.20 -24.64 -24.79
N VAL A 143 4.33 -25.28 -24.63
CA VAL A 143 5.66 -24.62 -24.69
C VAL A 143 6.01 -24.00 -26.06
N LYS A 144 5.25 -24.33 -27.12
CA LYS A 144 5.43 -23.72 -28.44
C LYS A 144 4.75 -22.35 -28.53
N ARG A 145 3.53 -22.26 -28.00
CA ARG A 145 2.79 -21.00 -27.96
C ARG A 145 3.30 -20.09 -26.84
N PHE A 146 3.71 -20.68 -25.71
CA PHE A 146 4.09 -19.96 -24.49
C PHE A 146 5.53 -20.35 -24.09
N PRO A 147 6.54 -19.82 -24.81
CA PRO A 147 7.92 -20.18 -24.56
C PRO A 147 8.39 -19.76 -23.18
N ARG A 148 9.25 -20.61 -22.62
CA ARG A 148 9.92 -20.34 -21.35
C ARG A 148 11.22 -19.58 -21.59
N VAL A 149 11.65 -18.88 -20.56
CA VAL A 149 13.00 -18.31 -20.48
C VAL A 149 14.02 -19.45 -20.60
N LEU A 150 15.05 -19.24 -21.39
CA LEU A 150 16.23 -20.09 -21.43
C LEU A 150 17.33 -19.46 -20.57
N ASP A 151 17.96 -20.28 -19.71
CA ASP A 151 19.14 -19.86 -18.95
C ASP A 151 20.38 -19.69 -19.86
N SER A 152 21.51 -19.25 -19.33
CA SER A 152 22.74 -19.08 -20.07
C SER A 152 23.31 -20.38 -20.68
N GLY A 153 22.90 -21.53 -20.18
CA GLY A 153 23.21 -22.86 -20.72
C GLY A 153 22.23 -23.33 -21.80
N GLY A 154 21.22 -22.52 -22.15
CA GLY A 154 20.18 -22.86 -23.13
C GLY A 154 19.09 -23.79 -22.60
N LYS A 155 18.98 -23.98 -21.27
CA LYS A 155 17.95 -24.83 -20.64
C LYS A 155 16.74 -23.99 -20.28
N PRO A 156 15.51 -24.50 -20.51
CA PRO A 156 14.29 -23.82 -20.09
C PRO A 156 14.17 -23.82 -18.55
N ILE A 157 13.86 -22.66 -17.99
CA ILE A 157 13.54 -22.52 -16.58
C ILE A 157 12.03 -22.39 -16.36
N ARG A 158 11.58 -22.35 -15.09
CA ARG A 158 10.15 -22.31 -14.70
C ARG A 158 9.57 -20.88 -14.74
N VAL A 159 9.89 -20.14 -15.81
CA VAL A 159 9.49 -18.75 -16.03
C VAL A 159 9.09 -18.57 -17.49
N LEU A 160 7.97 -17.88 -17.75
CA LEU A 160 7.54 -17.51 -19.09
C LEU A 160 8.36 -16.35 -19.61
N SER A 161 8.69 -16.40 -20.92
CA SER A 161 9.52 -15.37 -21.56
C SER A 161 8.74 -14.05 -21.73
N PRO A 162 9.29 -12.90 -21.28
CA PRO A 162 8.67 -11.60 -21.48
C PRO A 162 8.65 -11.16 -22.96
N HIS A 163 9.35 -11.87 -23.83
CA HIS A 163 9.36 -11.60 -25.29
C HIS A 163 8.20 -12.27 -26.04
N ALA A 164 7.45 -13.16 -25.38
CA ALA A 164 6.38 -13.94 -26.01
C ALA A 164 5.08 -13.13 -26.15
N LYS A 165 4.77 -12.66 -27.36
CA LYS A 165 3.52 -11.95 -27.64
C LYS A 165 2.27 -12.79 -27.32
N THR A 166 2.33 -14.09 -27.53
CA THR A 166 1.23 -15.01 -27.24
C THR A 166 0.90 -15.05 -25.74
N THR A 167 1.92 -15.02 -24.87
CA THR A 167 1.74 -14.94 -23.41
C THR A 167 1.12 -13.59 -23.03
N LEU A 168 1.67 -12.50 -23.57
CA LEU A 168 1.15 -11.15 -23.34
C LEU A 168 -0.34 -11.03 -23.71
N GLU A 169 -0.74 -11.49 -24.90
CA GLU A 169 -2.13 -11.37 -25.33
C GLU A 169 -3.08 -12.28 -24.53
N ALA A 170 -2.62 -13.44 -24.05
CA ALA A 170 -3.39 -14.30 -23.19
C ALA A 170 -3.62 -13.68 -21.81
N ASP A 171 -2.57 -13.14 -21.18
CA ASP A 171 -2.63 -12.45 -19.88
C ASP A 171 -3.49 -11.17 -19.96
N LYS A 172 -3.26 -10.32 -20.97
CA LYS A 172 -4.10 -9.14 -21.23
C LYS A 172 -5.58 -9.48 -21.34
N LYS A 173 -5.89 -10.59 -22.03
CA LYS A 173 -7.27 -11.08 -22.17
C LYS A 173 -7.86 -11.48 -20.84
N ALA A 174 -7.11 -12.25 -20.04
CA ALA A 174 -7.56 -12.72 -18.74
C ALA A 174 -7.74 -11.55 -17.74
N TYR A 175 -6.73 -10.68 -17.65
CA TYR A 175 -6.81 -9.49 -16.80
C TYR A 175 -7.94 -8.53 -17.26
N GLY A 176 -8.09 -8.31 -18.57
CA GLY A 176 -9.19 -7.52 -19.13
C GLY A 176 -10.57 -8.12 -18.85
N ALA A 177 -10.71 -9.46 -18.86
CA ALA A 177 -11.93 -10.14 -18.47
C ALA A 177 -12.24 -9.95 -16.98
N MET A 178 -11.22 -10.06 -16.11
CA MET A 178 -11.33 -9.77 -14.67
C MET A 178 -11.79 -8.33 -14.44
N MET A 179 -11.19 -7.34 -15.09
CA MET A 179 -11.55 -5.94 -14.95
C MET A 179 -12.95 -5.61 -15.49
N THR A 180 -13.38 -6.33 -16.55
CA THR A 180 -14.73 -6.22 -17.09
C THR A 180 -15.76 -6.74 -16.10
N HIS A 181 -15.51 -7.92 -15.55
CA HIS A 181 -16.35 -8.52 -14.52
C HIS A 181 -16.41 -7.63 -13.27
N LEU A 182 -15.25 -7.19 -12.78
CA LEU A 182 -15.14 -6.32 -11.62
C LEU A 182 -15.97 -5.03 -11.81
N ARG A 183 -15.87 -4.39 -12.96
CA ARG A 183 -16.67 -3.22 -13.25
C ARG A 183 -18.17 -3.51 -13.16
N GLN A 184 -18.62 -4.66 -13.68
CA GLN A 184 -20.04 -5.04 -13.64
C GLN A 184 -20.58 -5.26 -12.22
N VAL A 185 -19.77 -5.87 -11.33
CA VAL A 185 -20.22 -6.31 -10.00
C VAL A 185 -19.89 -5.34 -8.87
N ASP A 186 -18.97 -4.37 -9.10
CA ASP A 186 -18.44 -3.48 -8.04
C ASP A 186 -18.49 -1.97 -8.38
N GLU A 187 -18.87 -1.57 -9.60
CA GLU A 187 -18.85 -0.15 -9.99
C GLU A 187 -19.71 0.75 -9.07
N ALA A 188 -20.81 0.23 -8.54
CA ALA A 188 -21.67 0.95 -7.61
C ALA A 188 -21.12 1.00 -6.19
N ASP A 189 -20.48 -0.07 -5.74
CA ASP A 189 -20.04 -0.26 -4.35
C ASP A 189 -18.64 0.27 -4.09
N ARG A 190 -17.74 0.20 -5.10
CA ARG A 190 -16.31 0.58 -4.97
C ARG A 190 -15.63 -0.19 -3.85
N THR A 191 -15.96 -1.48 -3.71
CA THR A 191 -15.33 -2.35 -2.71
C THR A 191 -13.86 -2.55 -3.03
N VAL A 192 -13.54 -2.80 -4.32
CA VAL A 192 -12.16 -2.85 -4.80
C VAL A 192 -11.66 -1.43 -5.03
N ILE A 193 -10.52 -1.12 -4.42
CA ILE A 193 -9.97 0.23 -4.43
C ILE A 193 -8.66 0.34 -5.19
N MET A 194 -7.93 -0.76 -5.38
CA MET A 194 -6.63 -0.80 -6.04
C MET A 194 -6.37 -2.17 -6.64
N MET A 195 -5.45 -2.24 -7.60
CA MET A 195 -5.05 -3.46 -8.29
C MET A 195 -3.53 -3.59 -8.28
N GLN A 196 -2.99 -4.68 -7.73
CA GLN A 196 -1.62 -5.10 -8.02
C GLN A 196 -1.60 -5.85 -9.35
N VAL A 197 -0.67 -5.49 -10.25
CA VAL A 197 -0.52 -6.16 -11.54
C VAL A 197 0.74 -7.03 -11.48
N GLU A 198 0.57 -8.34 -11.50
CA GLU A 198 1.60 -9.32 -11.20
C GLU A 198 2.08 -9.23 -9.74
N ASN A 199 2.97 -10.12 -9.32
CA ASN A 199 3.54 -10.06 -7.97
C ASN A 199 5.01 -10.44 -7.98
N GLU A 200 5.84 -9.55 -7.41
CA GLU A 200 7.30 -9.74 -7.35
C GLU A 200 7.81 -10.28 -8.70
N SER A 201 7.39 -9.58 -9.74
CA SER A 201 7.63 -9.98 -11.13
C SER A 201 9.10 -9.90 -11.47
N GLY A 202 9.53 -10.81 -12.34
CA GLY A 202 10.92 -10.90 -12.75
C GLY A 202 11.29 -12.32 -13.19
N LEU A 203 12.57 -12.54 -13.41
CA LEU A 203 13.09 -13.86 -13.77
C LEU A 203 13.91 -14.42 -12.61
N LEU A 204 13.46 -15.52 -11.97
CA LEU A 204 14.24 -16.25 -10.98
C LEU A 204 14.82 -17.51 -11.62
N GLY A 205 16.13 -17.67 -11.52
CA GLY A 205 16.91 -18.72 -12.17
C GLY A 205 17.70 -18.25 -13.41
N SER A 206 17.52 -17.00 -13.85
CA SER A 206 18.33 -16.39 -14.90
C SER A 206 18.25 -14.87 -14.82
N VAL A 207 19.32 -14.16 -15.19
CA VAL A 207 19.31 -12.69 -15.22
C VAL A 207 18.54 -12.15 -16.43
N ARG A 208 18.53 -12.87 -17.56
CA ARG A 208 17.72 -12.59 -18.75
C ARG A 208 17.33 -13.87 -19.47
N ASP A 209 16.45 -13.75 -20.45
CA ASP A 209 16.21 -14.82 -21.41
C ASP A 209 17.38 -14.91 -22.42
N TYR A 210 17.97 -16.09 -22.57
CA TYR A 210 19.05 -16.36 -23.55
C TYR A 210 18.54 -17.09 -24.81
N SER A 211 17.25 -17.05 -25.08
CA SER A 211 16.70 -17.55 -26.36
C SER A 211 17.33 -16.83 -27.56
N PRO A 212 17.33 -17.45 -28.76
CA PRO A 212 17.88 -16.83 -29.97
C PRO A 212 17.26 -15.46 -30.28
N GLU A 213 15.94 -15.30 -30.06
CA GLU A 213 15.24 -14.04 -30.25
C GLU A 213 15.71 -12.99 -29.23
N SER A 214 15.77 -13.33 -27.97
CA SER A 214 16.23 -12.45 -26.90
C SER A 214 17.70 -12.04 -27.11
N ASN A 215 18.57 -12.99 -27.50
CA ASN A 215 19.97 -12.69 -27.82
C ASN A 215 20.10 -11.68 -28.98
N LYS A 216 19.26 -11.80 -30.00
CA LYS A 216 19.23 -10.81 -31.10
C LYS A 216 18.84 -9.43 -30.61
N LEU A 217 17.84 -9.33 -29.73
CA LEU A 217 17.37 -8.07 -29.15
C LEU A 217 18.43 -7.47 -28.20
N PHE A 218 19.08 -8.29 -27.38
CA PHE A 218 20.12 -7.84 -26.45
C PHE A 218 21.36 -7.29 -27.17
N ASN A 219 21.75 -7.92 -28.27
CA ASN A 219 22.88 -7.45 -29.10
C ASN A 219 22.53 -6.25 -30.00
N GLY A 220 21.26 -5.90 -30.07
CA GLY A 220 20.78 -4.71 -30.80
C GLY A 220 20.90 -3.42 -29.99
N PRO A 221 20.52 -2.29 -30.62
CA PRO A 221 20.52 -1.00 -29.91
C PRO A 221 19.42 -0.92 -28.87
N VAL A 222 19.71 -0.19 -27.79
CA VAL A 222 18.69 0.20 -26.80
C VAL A 222 17.61 1.06 -27.49
N PRO A 223 16.32 0.83 -27.24
CA PRO A 223 15.23 1.64 -27.83
C PRO A 223 15.43 3.14 -27.59
N ALA A 224 15.27 3.93 -28.67
CA ALA A 224 15.50 5.38 -28.62
C ALA A 224 14.63 6.12 -27.58
N SER A 225 13.41 5.64 -27.35
CA SER A 225 12.52 6.16 -26.30
C SER A 225 13.13 6.01 -24.91
N LEU A 226 13.70 4.84 -24.60
CA LEU A 226 14.34 4.59 -23.31
C LEU A 226 15.62 5.42 -23.15
N VAL A 227 16.46 5.46 -24.18
CA VAL A 227 17.68 6.28 -24.19
C VAL A 227 17.34 7.75 -23.90
N THR A 228 16.31 8.27 -24.54
CA THR A 228 15.84 9.66 -24.34
C THR A 228 15.31 9.87 -22.92
N ALA A 229 14.44 8.99 -22.46
CA ALA A 229 13.83 9.10 -21.11
C ALA A 229 14.88 9.06 -19.99
N LEU A 230 15.88 8.19 -20.12
CA LEU A 230 16.97 8.04 -19.14
C LEU A 230 18.15 8.99 -19.40
N LYS A 231 18.06 9.88 -20.40
CA LYS A 231 19.12 10.86 -20.80
C LYS A 231 20.48 10.18 -21.02
N LYS A 232 20.48 9.02 -21.66
CA LYS A 232 21.68 8.25 -22.00
C LYS A 232 22.13 8.53 -23.44
N LYS A 233 23.34 8.09 -23.81
CA LYS A 233 23.80 8.09 -25.20
C LYS A 233 23.30 6.81 -25.89
N PRO A 234 22.95 6.88 -27.20
CA PRO A 234 22.59 5.68 -27.97
C PRO A 234 23.73 4.66 -28.04
N GLY A 235 23.38 3.39 -28.03
CA GLY A 235 24.31 2.27 -28.08
C GLY A 235 23.61 0.94 -27.85
N THR A 236 24.36 -0.16 -27.79
CA THR A 236 23.89 -1.46 -27.35
C THR A 236 23.64 -1.46 -25.83
N TRP A 237 22.95 -2.47 -25.31
CA TRP A 237 22.65 -2.56 -23.89
C TRP A 237 23.92 -2.48 -23.02
N THR A 238 24.98 -3.17 -23.42
CA THR A 238 26.27 -3.16 -22.71
C THR A 238 26.96 -1.80 -22.77
N GLU A 239 26.91 -1.11 -23.93
CA GLU A 239 27.50 0.23 -24.06
C GLU A 239 26.75 1.29 -23.25
N VAL A 240 25.42 1.19 -23.16
CA VAL A 240 24.58 2.17 -22.45
C VAL A 240 24.59 1.97 -20.93
N PHE A 241 24.54 0.71 -20.47
CA PHE A 241 24.34 0.38 -19.06
C PHE A 241 25.55 -0.30 -18.40
N GLY A 242 26.61 -0.61 -19.17
CA GLY A 242 27.77 -1.34 -18.68
C GLY A 242 27.51 -2.83 -18.52
N SER A 243 28.57 -3.64 -18.53
CA SER A 243 28.47 -5.10 -18.48
C SER A 243 27.74 -5.64 -17.23
N ARG A 244 27.80 -4.91 -16.12
CA ARG A 244 27.19 -5.33 -14.85
C ARG A 244 25.66 -5.24 -14.85
N LEU A 245 25.09 -4.16 -15.40
CA LEU A 245 23.65 -3.87 -15.34
C LEU A 245 22.93 -4.15 -16.65
N ALA A 246 23.65 -4.36 -17.75
CA ALA A 246 23.05 -4.47 -19.08
C ALA A 246 21.98 -5.57 -19.18
N GLU A 247 22.26 -6.75 -18.63
CA GLU A 247 21.36 -7.90 -18.73
C GLU A 247 20.09 -7.72 -17.89
N GLU A 248 20.23 -7.23 -16.68
CA GLU A 248 19.08 -6.94 -15.81
C GLU A 248 18.25 -5.76 -16.37
N THR A 249 18.91 -4.69 -16.84
CA THR A 249 18.21 -3.54 -17.44
C THR A 249 17.44 -3.94 -18.70
N PHE A 250 18.01 -4.84 -19.50
CA PHE A 250 17.34 -5.42 -20.67
C PHE A 250 16.08 -6.18 -20.24
N THR A 251 16.19 -7.02 -19.21
CA THR A 251 15.04 -7.76 -18.67
C THR A 251 13.98 -6.80 -18.12
N ALA A 252 14.41 -5.79 -17.35
CA ALA A 252 13.50 -4.79 -16.77
C ALA A 252 12.71 -4.03 -17.84
N TYR A 253 13.35 -3.69 -18.96
CA TYR A 253 12.67 -3.01 -20.08
C TYR A 253 11.53 -3.85 -20.67
N TYR A 254 11.80 -5.11 -21.00
CA TYR A 254 10.78 -5.97 -21.61
C TYR A 254 9.70 -6.38 -20.61
N LEU A 255 10.08 -6.64 -19.37
CA LEU A 255 9.16 -6.98 -18.30
C LEU A 255 8.20 -5.82 -17.98
N SER A 256 8.75 -4.62 -17.73
CA SER A 256 7.93 -3.44 -17.44
C SER A 256 7.03 -3.05 -18.61
N SER A 257 7.52 -3.18 -19.86
CA SER A 257 6.71 -2.95 -21.06
C SER A 257 5.55 -3.95 -21.16
N TYR A 258 5.80 -5.22 -20.87
CA TYR A 258 4.77 -6.25 -20.84
C TYR A 258 3.71 -5.93 -19.78
N ILE A 259 4.12 -5.68 -18.53
CA ILE A 259 3.21 -5.41 -17.42
C ILE A 259 2.42 -4.11 -17.65
N ASN A 260 3.04 -3.11 -18.29
CA ASN A 260 2.32 -1.91 -18.71
C ASN A 260 1.17 -2.22 -19.67
N GLU A 261 1.38 -3.10 -20.65
CA GLU A 261 0.31 -3.48 -21.59
C GLU A 261 -0.83 -4.24 -20.89
N VAL A 262 -0.53 -5.06 -19.88
CA VAL A 262 -1.55 -5.72 -19.04
C VAL A 262 -2.32 -4.68 -18.24
N ALA A 263 -1.62 -3.79 -17.52
CA ALA A 263 -2.23 -2.71 -16.73
C ALA A 263 -3.11 -1.80 -17.59
N LYS A 264 -2.61 -1.39 -18.75
CA LYS A 264 -3.32 -0.55 -19.73
C LYS A 264 -4.61 -1.21 -20.22
N ALA A 265 -4.57 -2.51 -20.54
CA ALA A 265 -5.76 -3.24 -20.94
C ALA A 265 -6.85 -3.21 -19.85
N GLY A 266 -6.47 -3.37 -18.59
CA GLY A 266 -7.39 -3.26 -17.46
C GLY A 266 -7.92 -1.83 -17.25
N LYS A 267 -7.04 -0.83 -17.27
CA LYS A 267 -7.42 0.58 -17.08
C LYS A 267 -8.37 1.11 -18.17
N GLN A 268 -8.26 0.60 -19.40
CA GLN A 268 -9.20 0.93 -20.48
C GLN A 268 -10.63 0.49 -20.17
N VAL A 269 -10.80 -0.56 -19.36
CA VAL A 269 -12.10 -1.07 -18.93
C VAL A 269 -12.57 -0.41 -17.64
N TYR A 270 -11.69 -0.38 -16.63
CA TYR A 270 -12.00 0.12 -15.29
C TYR A 270 -10.73 0.76 -14.66
N PRO A 271 -10.59 2.10 -14.70
CA PRO A 271 -9.35 2.79 -14.41
C PRO A 271 -9.07 2.91 -12.89
N LEU A 272 -8.95 1.78 -12.21
CA LEU A 272 -8.47 1.72 -10.83
C LEU A 272 -6.97 2.06 -10.77
N VAL A 273 -6.52 2.51 -9.61
CA VAL A 273 -5.10 2.69 -9.32
C VAL A 273 -4.40 1.33 -9.43
N ALA A 274 -3.33 1.27 -10.21
CA ALA A 274 -2.56 0.07 -10.45
C ALA A 274 -1.14 0.19 -9.87
N TYR A 275 -0.65 -0.87 -9.24
CA TYR A 275 0.71 -0.90 -8.72
C TYR A 275 1.41 -2.22 -9.01
N VAL A 276 2.71 -2.23 -8.82
CA VAL A 276 3.58 -3.40 -8.81
C VAL A 276 4.43 -3.41 -7.55
N ASN A 277 4.82 -4.59 -7.10
CA ASN A 277 5.70 -4.79 -5.96
C ASN A 277 7.01 -5.48 -6.37
N ALA A 278 8.05 -5.27 -5.59
CA ALA A 278 9.36 -5.86 -5.81
C ALA A 278 9.79 -6.69 -4.62
N TRP A 279 10.27 -7.90 -4.89
CA TRP A 279 11.13 -8.61 -3.98
C TRP A 279 12.52 -7.98 -4.08
N GLU A 280 12.83 -7.08 -3.16
CA GLU A 280 14.18 -6.55 -3.00
C GLU A 280 15.10 -7.65 -2.48
N GLY A 281 16.35 -7.68 -2.94
CA GLY A 281 17.38 -8.56 -2.41
C GLY A 281 17.51 -8.38 -0.89
N GLY A 282 17.77 -9.46 -0.16
CA GLY A 282 17.73 -9.48 1.32
C GLY A 282 18.67 -8.50 1.98
N GLU A 283 19.67 -8.01 1.27
CA GLU A 283 20.68 -7.05 1.70
C GLU A 283 20.88 -5.95 0.66
N ASP A 284 19.81 -5.44 0.08
CA ASP A 284 19.95 -4.18 -0.64
C ASP A 284 20.25 -3.07 0.37
N THR A 285 21.38 -3.27 0.99
CA THR A 285 22.08 -2.32 1.81
C THR A 285 22.50 -1.16 0.92
N ALA A 286 22.73 0.00 1.51
CA ALA A 286 23.03 1.26 0.83
C ALA A 286 24.12 1.17 -0.23
N ASP A 287 24.88 0.10 -0.24
CA ASP A 287 25.90 -0.26 -1.20
C ASP A 287 25.49 -1.49 -2.02
N ALA A 288 24.39 -1.36 -2.79
CA ALA A 288 24.05 -2.34 -3.85
C ALA A 288 25.23 -2.61 -4.81
N PHE A 289 26.29 -1.84 -4.69
CA PHE A 289 27.56 -2.03 -5.40
C PHE A 289 28.47 -3.09 -4.79
N ASP A 290 28.29 -3.42 -3.52
CA ASP A 290 29.10 -4.44 -2.81
C ASP A 290 28.25 -5.63 -2.31
N SER A 291 26.93 -5.65 -2.53
CA SER A 291 26.11 -6.80 -2.15
C SER A 291 26.44 -7.99 -3.05
N PHE A 292 26.52 -9.17 -2.45
CA PHE A 292 26.63 -10.45 -3.16
C PHE A 292 25.31 -10.84 -3.85
N ASP A 293 24.28 -10.02 -3.71
CA ASP A 293 22.97 -10.23 -4.31
C ASP A 293 23.04 -10.07 -5.83
N ARG A 294 22.56 -11.10 -6.53
CA ARG A 294 22.57 -11.16 -7.98
C ARG A 294 21.16 -11.27 -8.52
N ALA A 295 20.83 -10.40 -9.46
CA ALA A 295 19.60 -10.49 -10.21
C ALA A 295 19.43 -11.87 -10.86
N GLY A 296 18.24 -12.47 -10.67
CA GLY A 296 17.94 -13.82 -11.15
C GLY A 296 18.43 -14.96 -10.24
N GLU A 297 19.21 -14.66 -9.20
CA GLU A 297 19.68 -15.64 -8.21
C GLU A 297 19.14 -15.33 -6.81
N SER A 298 19.40 -14.13 -6.28
CA SER A 298 18.99 -13.70 -4.95
C SER A 298 17.61 -13.03 -4.94
N TYR A 299 17.22 -12.43 -6.05
CA TYR A 299 15.92 -11.81 -6.29
C TYR A 299 15.54 -11.92 -7.78
N PRO A 300 14.25 -11.80 -8.14
CA PRO A 300 13.81 -11.87 -9.53
C PRO A 300 14.38 -10.73 -10.38
N SER A 301 15.10 -11.06 -11.45
CA SER A 301 15.72 -10.08 -12.35
C SER A 301 14.68 -9.26 -13.12
N GLY A 302 14.87 -7.96 -13.16
CA GLY A 302 14.08 -7.03 -13.97
C GLY A 302 12.82 -6.50 -13.30
N GLY A 303 12.54 -6.88 -12.06
CA GLY A 303 11.45 -6.33 -11.25
C GLY A 303 11.63 -4.83 -10.96
N PRO A 304 10.63 -4.18 -10.33
CA PRO A 304 10.68 -2.75 -9.97
C PRO A 304 11.56 -2.49 -8.74
N VAL A 305 12.73 -3.13 -8.67
CA VAL A 305 13.71 -2.94 -7.61
C VAL A 305 14.29 -1.54 -7.61
N SER A 306 14.84 -1.11 -6.50
CA SER A 306 15.21 0.30 -6.23
C SER A 306 16.10 0.95 -7.29
N HIS A 307 17.02 0.20 -7.89
CA HIS A 307 17.92 0.71 -8.95
C HIS A 307 17.30 0.67 -10.36
N MET A 308 16.11 0.09 -10.53
CA MET A 308 15.36 0.04 -11.79
C MET A 308 14.18 1.01 -11.87
N LEU A 309 13.91 1.80 -10.80
CA LEU A 309 12.72 2.66 -10.73
C LEU A 309 12.61 3.67 -11.88
N ASP A 310 13.71 4.30 -12.29
CA ASP A 310 13.69 5.27 -13.40
C ASP A 310 13.30 4.62 -14.74
N LEU A 311 13.76 3.39 -14.96
CA LEU A 311 13.39 2.61 -16.14
C LEU A 311 11.90 2.26 -16.09
N TRP A 312 11.41 1.73 -14.96
CA TRP A 312 10.00 1.38 -14.78
C TRP A 312 9.09 2.58 -14.99
N LYS A 313 9.42 3.75 -14.42
CA LYS A 313 8.66 4.99 -14.66
C LYS A 313 8.66 5.43 -16.11
N ALA A 314 9.73 5.15 -16.85
CA ALA A 314 9.83 5.48 -18.28
C ALA A 314 9.06 4.51 -19.17
N THR A 315 8.89 3.24 -18.77
CA THR A 315 8.37 2.16 -19.64
C THR A 315 6.98 1.67 -19.22
N ALA A 316 6.55 1.96 -18.00
CA ALA A 316 5.26 1.51 -17.47
C ALA A 316 4.39 2.69 -16.96
N PRO A 317 3.96 3.63 -17.84
CA PRO A 317 3.18 4.80 -17.44
C PRO A 317 1.77 4.47 -16.93
N ASP A 318 1.23 3.29 -17.23
CA ASP A 318 -0.06 2.83 -16.70
C ASP A 318 0.04 2.20 -15.30
N ILE A 319 1.26 2.08 -14.75
CA ILE A 319 1.50 1.72 -13.36
C ILE A 319 1.68 3.00 -12.54
N ASP A 320 0.76 3.24 -11.62
CA ASP A 320 0.74 4.45 -10.79
C ASP A 320 1.80 4.42 -9.68
N ILE A 321 2.00 3.23 -9.07
CA ILE A 321 2.87 3.06 -7.91
C ILE A 321 3.86 1.93 -8.12
N LEU A 322 5.12 2.19 -7.78
CA LEU A 322 6.17 1.18 -7.63
C LEU A 322 6.42 0.98 -6.13
N SER A 323 6.42 -0.26 -5.65
CA SER A 323 6.53 -0.61 -4.23
C SER A 323 7.60 -1.65 -3.98
N ALA A 324 8.05 -1.75 -2.73
CA ALA A 324 8.95 -2.80 -2.26
C ALA A 324 8.32 -3.62 -1.14
N ASP A 325 8.58 -4.92 -1.15
CA ASP A 325 8.16 -5.84 -0.11
C ASP A 325 9.25 -5.93 0.98
N THR A 326 8.86 -5.58 2.19
CA THR A 326 9.78 -5.47 3.33
C THR A 326 9.25 -6.17 4.58
N SER A 327 8.53 -7.28 4.37
CA SER A 327 7.76 -7.96 5.41
C SER A 327 8.57 -8.51 6.59
N VAL A 328 9.85 -8.79 6.40
CA VAL A 328 10.73 -9.42 7.41
C VAL A 328 11.92 -8.54 7.80
N GLN A 329 12.01 -7.33 7.28
CA GLN A 329 13.17 -6.47 7.47
C GLN A 329 13.18 -5.78 8.84
N PRO A 330 14.36 -5.62 9.48
CA PRO A 330 14.54 -4.68 10.58
C PRO A 330 14.16 -3.24 10.17
N VAL A 331 13.80 -2.38 11.13
CA VAL A 331 13.41 -0.99 10.83
C VAL A 331 14.49 -0.21 10.07
N VAL A 332 15.76 -0.47 10.33
CA VAL A 332 16.87 0.18 9.63
C VAL A 332 16.86 -0.17 8.14
N ASN A 333 16.70 -1.44 7.80
CA ASN A 333 16.63 -1.90 6.41
C ASN A 333 15.34 -1.41 5.74
N PHE A 334 14.20 -1.46 6.46
CA PHE A 334 12.95 -0.88 5.98
C PHE A 334 13.14 0.59 5.56
N ARG A 335 13.77 1.40 6.41
CA ARG A 335 14.02 2.82 6.12
C ARG A 335 14.93 2.99 4.91
N MET A 336 15.97 2.21 4.82
CA MET A 336 16.97 2.30 3.77
C MET A 336 16.39 1.94 2.39
N ILE A 337 15.71 0.80 2.29
CA ILE A 337 15.06 0.33 1.06
C ILE A 337 13.97 1.32 0.65
N ASN A 338 13.02 1.57 1.54
CA ASN A 338 11.82 2.34 1.20
C ASN A 338 12.09 3.82 0.93
N SER A 339 13.16 4.41 1.47
CA SER A 339 13.54 5.79 1.15
C SER A 339 13.77 6.02 -0.36
N ARG A 340 14.13 4.98 -1.11
CA ARG A 340 14.32 5.03 -2.57
C ARG A 340 13.01 5.08 -3.35
N TYR A 341 11.93 4.53 -2.77
CA TYR A 341 10.59 4.55 -3.35
C TYR A 341 9.82 5.83 -3.03
N VAL A 342 10.28 6.61 -2.06
CA VAL A 342 9.70 7.92 -1.71
C VAL A 342 10.20 8.96 -2.71
N ARG A 343 9.42 9.20 -3.75
CA ARG A 343 9.78 10.04 -4.89
C ARG A 343 8.65 11.03 -5.21
N PRO A 344 8.98 12.20 -5.78
CA PRO A 344 7.93 13.13 -6.23
C PRO A 344 7.00 12.57 -7.31
N ASP A 345 7.44 11.55 -8.06
CA ASP A 345 6.71 10.87 -9.12
C ASP A 345 6.16 9.49 -8.70
N ASN A 346 6.26 9.14 -7.42
CA ASN A 346 5.81 7.86 -6.90
C ASN A 346 5.10 8.01 -5.55
N PRO A 347 3.79 7.76 -5.45
CA PRO A 347 3.12 7.66 -4.16
C PRO A 347 3.75 6.52 -3.34
N TYR A 348 3.94 6.73 -2.04
CA TYR A 348 4.49 5.66 -1.22
C TYR A 348 3.39 4.74 -0.68
N TRP A 349 3.49 3.47 -1.03
CA TRP A 349 2.69 2.35 -0.58
C TRP A 349 3.59 1.19 -0.15
N SER A 350 3.32 0.52 0.96
CA SER A 350 4.06 -0.66 1.45
C SER A 350 3.13 -1.86 1.50
N PRO A 351 3.07 -2.71 0.46
CA PRO A 351 2.08 -3.78 0.35
C PRO A 351 2.39 -5.00 1.22
N GLU A 352 3.64 -5.41 1.30
CA GLU A 352 4.07 -6.57 2.09
C GLU A 352 5.04 -6.18 3.19
N ALA A 353 4.49 -5.69 4.31
CA ALA A 353 5.26 -5.25 5.45
C ALA A 353 4.76 -5.92 6.76
N GLY A 354 5.38 -5.62 7.87
CA GLY A 354 4.75 -5.70 9.18
C GLY A 354 4.68 -7.06 9.86
N ARG A 355 5.50 -8.04 9.51
CA ARG A 355 5.47 -9.36 10.19
C ARG A 355 5.99 -9.39 11.63
N THR A 356 6.52 -8.30 12.16
CA THR A 356 7.18 -8.26 13.47
C THR A 356 6.92 -6.93 14.17
N MET A 357 7.42 -6.76 15.40
CA MET A 357 7.48 -5.47 16.08
C MET A 357 8.12 -4.38 15.21
N SER A 358 9.04 -4.75 14.32
CA SER A 358 9.62 -3.82 13.34
C SER A 358 8.55 -3.21 12.43
N GLY A 359 7.51 -3.97 12.04
CA GLY A 359 6.40 -3.47 11.25
C GLY A 359 5.61 -2.37 11.95
N ALA A 360 5.29 -2.53 13.22
CA ALA A 360 4.59 -1.50 14.00
C ALA A 360 5.40 -0.19 14.06
N ARG A 361 6.72 -0.28 14.29
CA ARG A 361 7.62 0.89 14.25
C ARG A 361 7.70 1.50 12.86
N ALA A 362 7.83 0.64 11.83
CA ALA A 362 7.92 1.06 10.43
C ALA A 362 6.66 1.78 9.98
N PHE A 363 5.48 1.33 10.41
CA PHE A 363 4.21 1.96 10.07
C PHE A 363 4.12 3.42 10.53
N PHE A 364 4.40 3.72 11.80
CA PHE A 364 4.39 5.11 12.29
C PHE A 364 5.44 5.97 11.58
N TYR A 365 6.60 5.39 11.29
CA TYR A 365 7.64 6.07 10.52
C TYR A 365 7.17 6.37 9.09
N ALA A 366 6.59 5.38 8.41
CA ALA A 366 6.09 5.53 7.04
C ALA A 366 4.98 6.60 6.93
N LEU A 367 4.06 6.64 7.91
CA LEU A 367 3.02 7.67 7.94
C LEU A 367 3.60 9.08 8.02
N ALA A 368 4.60 9.31 8.89
CA ALA A 368 5.11 10.64 9.15
C ALA A 368 6.18 11.09 8.16
N GLU A 369 7.14 10.21 7.83
CA GLU A 369 8.31 10.58 7.05
C GLU A 369 8.12 10.35 5.55
N TYR A 370 7.32 9.34 5.17
CA TYR A 370 7.09 8.97 3.78
C TYR A 370 5.73 9.41 3.25
N SER A 371 4.86 9.95 4.10
CA SER A 371 3.46 10.29 3.75
C SER A 371 2.76 9.09 3.10
N ALA A 372 2.91 7.90 3.70
CA ALA A 372 2.38 6.66 3.16
C ALA A 372 0.86 6.75 2.94
N ILE A 373 0.39 6.33 1.77
CA ILE A 373 -1.04 6.18 1.48
C ILE A 373 -1.64 4.93 2.13
N GLY A 374 -0.79 4.06 2.65
CA GLY A 374 -1.19 2.86 3.36
C GLY A 374 -0.02 1.97 3.73
N PHE A 375 -0.35 0.88 4.43
CA PHE A 375 0.59 -0.11 4.92
C PHE A 375 -0.12 -1.46 5.00
N GLY A 376 0.45 -2.50 4.39
CA GLY A 376 -0.10 -3.85 4.33
C GLY A 376 0.73 -4.86 5.10
N ALA A 377 0.08 -5.73 5.85
CA ALA A 377 0.74 -6.79 6.60
C ALA A 377 0.56 -8.13 5.92
N TYR A 378 1.65 -8.76 5.49
CA TYR A 378 1.60 -10.05 4.79
C TYR A 378 1.37 -11.23 5.72
N GLY A 379 0.48 -12.15 5.30
CA GLY A 379 0.25 -13.44 5.93
C GLY A 379 -0.55 -13.36 7.23
N VAL A 380 -1.52 -12.45 7.31
CA VAL A 380 -2.36 -12.24 8.51
C VAL A 380 -3.15 -13.50 8.88
N ASP A 381 -3.49 -14.34 7.93
CA ASP A 381 -4.22 -15.60 8.13
C ASP A 381 -3.33 -16.78 8.55
N SER A 382 -2.02 -16.58 8.69
CA SER A 382 -1.07 -17.61 9.14
C SER A 382 -1.39 -18.11 10.56
N GLY A 383 -0.92 -19.33 10.90
CA GLY A 383 -1.06 -19.94 12.21
C GLY A 383 -2.46 -20.47 12.54
N GLY A 384 -2.79 -20.50 13.84
CA GLY A 384 -4.04 -21.07 14.38
C GLY A 384 -5.29 -20.21 14.14
N ALA A 385 -6.30 -20.37 15.02
CA ALA A 385 -7.57 -19.65 14.89
C ALA A 385 -7.46 -18.17 15.27
N GLU A 386 -6.55 -17.83 16.19
CA GLU A 386 -6.35 -16.46 16.67
C GLU A 386 -5.29 -15.69 15.87
N LEU A 387 -5.31 -14.38 15.98
CA LEU A 387 -4.28 -13.52 15.43
C LEU A 387 -2.93 -13.84 16.09
N GLU A 388 -1.90 -14.08 15.26
CA GLU A 388 -0.57 -14.36 15.79
C GLU A 388 0.02 -13.16 16.56
N ALA A 389 0.79 -13.46 17.59
CA ALA A 389 1.41 -12.46 18.48
C ALA A 389 2.22 -11.40 17.71
N ARG A 390 2.84 -11.78 16.58
CA ARG A 390 3.62 -10.86 15.73
C ARG A 390 2.82 -9.72 15.11
N PHE A 391 1.50 -9.83 14.99
CA PHE A 391 0.62 -8.81 14.43
C PHE A 391 -0.07 -7.94 15.47
N VAL A 392 -0.01 -8.32 16.76
CA VAL A 392 -0.74 -7.63 17.84
C VAL A 392 -0.34 -6.15 17.94
N ASP A 393 0.95 -5.86 17.83
CA ASP A 393 1.44 -4.48 17.95
C ASP A 393 1.01 -3.61 16.75
N LEU A 394 1.13 -4.12 15.52
CA LEU A 394 0.65 -3.41 14.34
C LEU A 394 -0.88 -3.25 14.36
N GLY A 395 -1.60 -4.25 14.85
CA GLY A 395 -3.04 -4.17 15.06
C GLY A 395 -3.44 -3.09 16.09
N ALA A 396 -2.62 -2.90 17.14
CA ALA A 396 -2.82 -1.81 18.08
C ALA A 396 -2.55 -0.43 17.42
N ASP A 397 -1.56 -0.32 16.55
CA ASP A 397 -1.31 0.90 15.77
C ASP A 397 -2.46 1.19 14.82
N TYR A 398 -2.96 0.18 14.10
CA TYR A 398 -4.12 0.32 13.21
C TYR A 398 -5.35 0.81 13.98
N ARG A 399 -5.57 0.32 15.20
CA ARG A 399 -6.65 0.79 16.08
C ARG A 399 -6.54 2.30 16.35
N LEU A 400 -5.36 2.78 16.74
CA LEU A 400 -5.15 4.22 17.02
C LEU A 400 -5.33 5.06 15.76
N VAL A 401 -4.78 4.62 14.63
CA VAL A 401 -4.86 5.34 13.36
C VAL A 401 -6.28 5.33 12.80
N ASN A 402 -7.02 4.22 12.87
CA ASN A 402 -8.44 4.18 12.51
C ASN A 402 -9.27 5.21 13.28
N ALA A 403 -9.02 5.30 14.59
CA ALA A 403 -9.71 6.25 15.46
C ALA A 403 -9.37 7.73 15.19
N THR A 404 -8.33 8.00 14.39
CA THR A 404 -7.82 9.36 14.10
C THR A 404 -7.63 9.62 12.61
N MET A 405 -8.04 8.71 11.75
CA MET A 405 -7.72 8.70 10.31
C MET A 405 -7.95 10.04 9.59
N PRO A 406 -9.10 10.73 9.74
CA PRO A 406 -9.32 12.00 9.04
C PRO A 406 -8.25 13.04 9.40
N ALA A 407 -7.91 13.16 10.69
CA ALA A 407 -6.87 14.09 11.14
C ALA A 407 -5.47 13.67 10.65
N ILE A 408 -5.16 12.38 10.65
CA ILE A 408 -3.84 11.89 10.18
C ILE A 408 -3.63 12.21 8.70
N VAL A 409 -4.63 11.97 7.85
CA VAL A 409 -4.52 12.25 6.41
C VAL A 409 -4.36 13.75 6.14
N ASP A 410 -5.13 14.59 6.84
CA ASP A 410 -5.01 16.06 6.73
C ASP A 410 -3.64 16.55 7.20
N LEU A 411 -3.12 16.00 8.30
CA LEU A 411 -1.79 16.33 8.83
C LEU A 411 -0.66 15.88 7.91
N GLN A 412 -0.79 14.70 7.28
CA GLN A 412 0.15 14.25 6.26
C GLN A 412 0.15 15.21 5.06
N ALA A 413 -1.01 15.55 4.52
CA ALA A 413 -1.15 16.48 3.39
C ALA A 413 -0.53 17.84 3.72
N ALA A 414 -0.75 18.33 4.95
CA ALA A 414 -0.18 19.60 5.43
C ALA A 414 1.32 19.54 5.79
N GLY A 415 1.95 18.36 5.84
CA GLY A 415 3.34 18.21 6.31
C GLY A 415 3.53 18.43 7.82
N LYS A 416 2.47 18.24 8.58
CA LYS A 416 2.40 18.53 10.01
C LYS A 416 2.38 17.27 10.89
N LEU A 417 2.73 16.11 10.35
CA LEU A 417 2.83 14.85 11.07
C LEU A 417 4.30 14.48 11.26
N LYS A 418 4.67 14.09 12.47
CA LYS A 418 6.02 13.63 12.83
C LYS A 418 5.96 12.38 13.68
N ALA A 419 7.00 11.53 13.59
CA ALA A 419 7.11 10.30 14.36
C ALA A 419 8.38 10.25 15.21
N ALA A 420 8.26 9.64 16.38
CA ALA A 420 9.37 9.15 17.17
C ALA A 420 9.19 7.67 17.42
N ILE A 421 10.15 6.86 17.00
CA ILE A 421 10.13 5.41 17.17
C ILE A 421 11.39 4.96 17.91
N ALA A 422 11.24 4.06 18.85
CA ALA A 422 12.39 3.45 19.52
C ALA A 422 13.10 2.50 18.54
N ASP A 423 14.40 2.62 18.47
CA ASP A 423 15.28 1.58 17.94
C ASP A 423 16.26 1.14 19.03
N ASP A 424 17.11 0.18 18.74
CA ASP A 424 17.95 -0.45 19.76
C ASP A 424 18.97 0.50 20.42
N VAL A 425 19.16 1.70 19.85
CA VAL A 425 20.16 2.68 20.29
C VAL A 425 19.52 3.96 20.85
N ILE A 426 18.34 4.36 20.37
CA ILE A 426 17.74 5.66 20.64
C ILE A 426 16.77 5.57 21.81
N ARG A 427 17.03 6.34 22.89
CA ARG A 427 16.18 6.42 24.08
C ARG A 427 15.13 7.53 24.04
N GLY A 428 15.12 8.33 22.98
CA GLY A 428 14.18 9.42 22.78
C GLY A 428 14.49 10.22 21.53
N LYS A 429 13.54 11.01 21.07
CA LYS A 429 13.66 11.88 19.89
C LYS A 429 13.04 13.23 20.18
N ASN A 430 13.69 14.29 19.71
CA ASN A 430 13.12 15.63 19.73
C ASN A 430 12.37 15.89 18.42
N LEU A 431 11.08 16.16 18.51
CA LEU A 431 10.23 16.54 17.37
C LEU A 431 10.10 18.06 17.37
N ILE A 432 10.63 18.70 16.32
CA ILE A 432 10.69 20.15 16.21
C ILE A 432 9.53 20.64 15.34
N PHE A 433 8.67 21.47 15.91
CA PHE A 433 7.63 22.22 15.22
C PHE A 433 8.00 23.72 15.25
N ASP A 434 7.27 24.53 14.50
CA ASP A 434 7.58 25.98 14.42
C ASP A 434 7.62 26.65 15.81
N ARG A 435 6.61 26.41 16.62
CA ARG A 435 6.41 27.07 17.91
C ARG A 435 6.84 26.26 19.13
N TYR A 436 7.03 24.94 18.97
CA TYR A 436 7.28 24.01 20.07
C TYR A 436 8.30 22.92 19.71
N HIS A 437 9.04 22.50 20.71
CA HIS A 437 9.83 21.28 20.74
C HIS A 437 9.11 20.25 21.60
N LEU A 438 8.88 19.05 21.07
CA LEU A 438 8.30 17.94 21.79
C LEU A 438 9.38 16.87 22.01
N LEU A 439 9.89 16.78 23.23
CA LEU A 439 10.85 15.75 23.60
C LEU A 439 10.11 14.47 23.93
N VAL A 440 10.18 13.51 23.04
CA VAL A 440 9.67 12.16 23.26
C VAL A 440 10.71 11.35 24.02
N ARG A 441 10.40 10.94 25.23
CA ARG A 441 11.20 10.02 26.05
C ARG A 441 10.56 8.65 26.00
N PHE A 442 11.30 7.64 25.55
CA PHE A 442 10.83 6.27 25.53
C PHE A 442 10.89 5.70 26.95
N LEU A 443 9.75 5.25 27.45
CA LEU A 443 9.68 4.62 28.75
C LEU A 443 10.27 3.20 28.64
N ALA A 444 11.19 2.87 29.54
CA ALA A 444 11.59 1.49 29.67
C ALA A 444 10.36 0.68 30.07
N ALA A 445 10.09 -0.42 29.39
CA ALA A 445 9.11 -1.36 29.91
C ALA A 445 9.58 -1.83 31.29
N PRO A 446 8.68 -2.02 32.27
CA PRO A 446 9.04 -2.75 33.45
C PRO A 446 9.67 -4.06 33.02
N ALA A 447 10.82 -4.42 33.59
CA ALA A 447 11.59 -5.60 33.22
C ALA A 447 10.64 -6.79 33.08
N PRO A 448 10.48 -7.36 31.90
CA PRO A 448 9.53 -8.44 31.72
C PRO A 448 9.99 -9.66 32.52
N PRO A 449 9.10 -10.52 32.97
CA PRO A 449 9.48 -11.89 33.19
C PRO A 449 10.10 -12.36 31.86
N ALA A 450 11.21 -13.08 31.92
CA ALA A 450 12.19 -13.35 30.85
C ALA A 450 11.66 -13.85 29.47
N GLN A 451 10.37 -13.76 29.18
CA GLN A 451 9.69 -14.35 28.02
C GLN A 451 8.65 -13.46 27.33
N ALA A 452 8.36 -12.25 27.79
CA ALA A 452 7.38 -11.39 27.11
C ALA A 452 8.10 -10.33 26.24
N PRO A 453 7.81 -10.22 24.94
CA PRO A 453 8.36 -9.15 24.11
C PRO A 453 7.91 -7.80 24.65
N THR A 454 8.84 -6.91 24.87
CA THR A 454 8.58 -5.55 25.34
C THR A 454 7.96 -4.73 24.20
N PRO A 455 6.75 -4.16 24.38
CA PRO A 455 6.20 -3.27 23.37
C PRO A 455 7.15 -2.08 23.14
N ALA A 456 7.65 -1.93 21.94
CA ALA A 456 8.56 -0.84 21.63
C ALA A 456 7.82 0.50 21.64
N ALA A 457 8.42 1.51 22.25
CA ALA A 457 7.90 2.86 22.27
C ALA A 457 7.84 3.43 20.85
N ARG A 458 6.69 4.00 20.50
CA ARG A 458 6.44 4.68 19.24
C ARG A 458 5.34 5.72 19.39
N VAL A 459 5.54 6.87 18.79
CA VAL A 459 4.68 8.05 18.95
C VAL A 459 4.49 8.73 17.60
N LEU A 460 3.24 9.11 17.31
CA LEU A 460 2.89 10.07 16.27
C LEU A 460 2.46 11.37 16.92
N VAL A 461 2.93 12.50 16.38
CA VAL A 461 2.54 13.84 16.78
C VAL A 461 2.12 14.63 15.55
N GLY A 462 0.91 15.16 15.57
CA GLY A 462 0.37 16.04 14.55
C GLY A 462 0.07 17.44 15.10
N GLU A 463 0.50 18.49 14.40
CA GLU A 463 0.18 19.87 14.71
C GLU A 463 -1.18 20.25 14.12
N LEU A 464 -2.24 20.22 14.93
CA LEU A 464 -3.60 20.61 14.53
C LEU A 464 -3.77 22.13 14.36
N GLY A 465 -2.98 22.89 15.07
CA GLY A 465 -2.95 24.35 15.05
C GLY A 465 -1.71 24.87 15.75
N PRO A 466 -1.47 26.19 15.75
CA PRO A 466 -0.24 26.77 16.29
C PRO A 466 0.08 26.40 17.75
N ASP A 467 -0.94 26.16 18.55
CA ASP A 467 -0.83 25.80 19.96
C ASP A 467 -1.65 24.55 20.30
N GLU A 468 -1.89 23.69 19.30
CA GLU A 468 -2.72 22.50 19.46
C GLU A 468 -2.11 21.27 18.77
N PHE A 469 -2.04 20.13 19.49
CA PHE A 469 -1.43 18.92 19.01
C PHE A 469 -2.33 17.70 19.23
N LEU A 470 -2.26 16.77 18.27
CA LEU A 470 -2.69 15.39 18.40
C LEU A 470 -1.46 14.54 18.72
N ILE A 471 -1.47 13.85 19.85
CA ILE A 471 -0.36 13.00 20.31
C ILE A 471 -0.89 11.62 20.56
N MET A 472 -0.35 10.62 19.87
CA MET A 472 -0.76 9.24 20.07
C MET A 472 0.41 8.27 20.00
N GLY A 473 0.28 7.12 20.66
CA GLY A 473 1.32 6.09 20.65
C GLY A 473 1.39 5.27 21.92
N PHE A 474 2.55 4.68 22.17
CA PHE A 474 2.78 3.64 23.17
C PHE A 474 4.09 3.86 23.92
N ASN A 475 4.11 3.54 25.21
CA ASN A 475 5.31 3.47 26.04
C ASN A 475 6.23 4.69 25.97
N ALA A 476 5.68 5.88 26.01
CA ALA A 476 6.45 7.12 25.92
C ALA A 476 5.90 8.22 26.81
N ALA A 477 6.76 9.18 27.17
CA ALA A 477 6.35 10.47 27.71
C ALA A 477 6.75 11.56 26.72
N VAL A 478 5.88 12.54 26.51
CA VAL A 478 6.09 13.64 25.58
C VAL A 478 6.09 14.95 26.35
N ASP A 479 7.28 15.52 26.55
CA ASP A 479 7.47 16.80 27.22
C ASP A 479 7.42 17.92 26.18
N ILE A 480 6.64 18.97 26.41
CA ILE A 480 6.41 20.04 25.43
C ILE A 480 7.03 21.34 25.93
N ARG A 481 7.84 21.97 25.09
CA ARG A 481 8.52 23.23 25.41
C ARG A 481 8.40 24.22 24.25
N PRO A 482 8.38 25.53 24.50
CA PRO A 482 8.51 26.54 23.45
C PRO A 482 9.82 26.33 22.67
N THR A 483 9.80 26.67 21.37
CA THR A 483 11.02 26.70 20.54
C THR A 483 12.04 27.68 21.10
N VAL A 484 13.31 27.27 21.16
CA VAL A 484 14.41 28.12 21.62
C VAL A 484 14.50 29.37 20.73
N GLY A 485 14.65 30.54 21.35
CA GLY A 485 14.69 31.81 20.63
C GLY A 485 13.33 32.41 20.26
N SER A 486 12.21 31.77 20.63
CA SER A 486 10.85 32.25 20.37
C SER A 486 10.40 33.44 21.28
N GLY A 487 11.21 33.83 22.25
CA GLY A 487 10.86 34.84 23.26
C GLY A 487 10.00 34.31 24.42
N PHE A 488 9.63 33.03 24.40
CA PHE A 488 8.89 32.36 25.46
C PHE A 488 9.79 31.36 26.18
N THR A 489 9.66 31.28 27.51
CA THR A 489 10.51 30.41 28.34
C THR A 489 9.77 29.19 28.86
N ALA A 490 8.44 29.23 28.89
CA ALA A 490 7.60 28.15 29.41
C ALA A 490 6.33 27.96 28.59
N ALA A 491 5.71 26.82 28.78
CA ALA A 491 4.39 26.49 28.26
C ALA A 491 3.55 25.80 29.35
N GLN A 492 2.24 25.88 29.22
CA GLN A 492 1.31 25.14 30.07
C GLN A 492 0.13 24.62 29.27
N PHE A 493 -0.50 23.55 29.78
CA PHE A 493 -1.74 23.06 29.21
C PHE A 493 -2.92 23.98 29.52
N LEU A 494 -3.66 24.35 28.48
CA LEU A 494 -5.02 24.88 28.59
C LEU A 494 -6.06 23.76 28.60
N GLN A 495 -5.76 22.67 27.87
CA GLN A 495 -6.65 21.53 27.75
C GLN A 495 -5.84 20.26 27.45
N VAL A 496 -6.23 19.16 28.07
CA VAL A 496 -5.74 17.81 27.78
C VAL A 496 -6.94 16.88 27.70
N ASP A 497 -7.25 16.42 26.51
CA ASP A 497 -8.35 15.49 26.26
C ASP A 497 -7.82 14.18 25.70
N GLU A 498 -8.21 13.06 26.28
CA GLU A 498 -8.11 11.75 25.68
C GLU A 498 -9.39 11.47 24.88
N GLY A 499 -9.29 10.91 23.66
CA GLY A 499 -10.47 10.71 22.84
C GLY A 499 -10.18 10.08 21.48
N VAL A 500 -11.18 10.13 20.63
CA VAL A 500 -11.17 9.59 19.27
C VAL A 500 -11.95 10.50 18.32
N TYR A 501 -11.79 10.32 17.01
CA TYR A 501 -12.67 10.94 16.03
C TYR A 501 -13.81 9.97 15.67
N GLU A 502 -15.05 10.46 15.80
CA GLU A 502 -16.23 9.76 15.31
C GLU A 502 -16.90 10.63 14.23
N ASN A 503 -17.08 10.08 13.03
CA ASN A 503 -17.64 10.81 11.88
C ASN A 503 -16.92 12.14 11.58
N GLY A 504 -15.60 12.17 11.77
CA GLY A 504 -14.76 13.35 11.55
C GLY A 504 -14.80 14.40 12.69
N VAL A 505 -15.52 14.14 13.77
CA VAL A 505 -15.63 15.04 14.93
C VAL A 505 -14.91 14.44 16.12
N TRP A 506 -14.06 15.24 16.79
CA TRP A 506 -13.39 14.82 18.01
C TRP A 506 -14.39 14.58 19.14
N LYS A 507 -14.33 13.41 19.76
CA LYS A 507 -15.07 13.05 20.95
C LYS A 507 -14.11 12.77 22.10
N THR A 508 -14.19 13.58 23.13
CA THR A 508 -13.44 13.40 24.36
C THR A 508 -14.04 12.24 25.15
N THR A 509 -13.24 11.23 25.42
CA THR A 509 -13.62 10.10 26.29
C THR A 509 -13.19 10.34 27.73
N ASN A 510 -12.10 11.07 27.94
CA ASN A 510 -11.60 11.42 29.27
C ASN A 510 -10.91 12.78 29.24
N ARG A 511 -10.99 13.54 30.33
CA ARG A 511 -10.26 14.80 30.51
C ARG A 511 -9.04 14.57 31.39
N GLY A 512 -7.86 14.85 30.81
CA GLY A 512 -6.61 14.77 31.53
C GLY A 512 -6.42 15.95 32.48
N ARG A 513 -5.45 15.80 33.35
CA ARG A 513 -5.06 16.88 34.29
C ARG A 513 -4.24 17.92 33.57
N THR A 514 -4.61 19.20 33.73
CA THR A 514 -3.83 20.34 33.27
C THR A 514 -2.81 20.83 34.31
N TYR A 515 -2.88 20.25 35.54
CA TYR A 515 -1.95 20.61 36.61
C TYR A 515 -0.52 20.16 36.29
N GLN A 516 0.41 21.07 36.46
CA GLN A 516 1.86 20.87 36.34
C GLN A 516 2.51 21.25 37.66
N GLY A 517 3.52 20.48 38.07
CA GLY A 517 4.41 20.92 39.16
C GLY A 517 5.19 22.17 38.75
N SER A 518 5.57 22.99 39.68
CA SER A 518 6.09 24.36 39.50
C SER A 518 7.31 24.49 38.58
N TYR A 519 7.99 23.40 38.21
CA TYR A 519 9.23 23.44 37.42
C TYR A 519 9.29 22.38 36.31
N THR A 520 8.19 21.70 36.00
CA THR A 520 8.16 20.67 34.97
C THR A 520 7.46 21.16 33.70
N PRO A 521 7.98 20.86 32.50
CA PRO A 521 7.25 21.16 31.28
C PRO A 521 5.93 20.36 31.24
N PRO A 522 4.90 20.86 30.50
CA PRO A 522 3.73 20.05 30.20
C PRO A 522 4.14 18.73 29.58
N SER A 523 3.60 17.63 30.10
CA SER A 523 3.95 16.28 29.66
C SER A 523 2.71 15.41 29.58
N VAL A 524 2.57 14.62 28.49
CA VAL A 524 1.60 13.53 28.38
C VAL A 524 2.31 12.21 28.45
N SER A 525 1.70 11.24 29.14
CA SER A 525 2.22 9.88 29.24
C SER A 525 1.37 8.92 28.41
N LEU A 526 2.03 8.19 27.50
CA LEU A 526 1.43 7.19 26.63
C LEU A 526 1.68 5.79 27.23
N PRO A 527 0.64 5.11 27.66
CA PRO A 527 0.77 3.80 28.31
C PRO A 527 1.08 2.68 27.30
N ALA A 528 1.35 1.48 27.81
CA ALA A 528 1.65 0.31 27.00
C ALA A 528 0.51 -0.13 26.05
N GLN A 529 -0.74 0.07 26.47
CA GLN A 529 -1.93 -0.22 25.66
C GLN A 529 -2.24 0.85 24.59
N GLY A 530 -1.47 1.94 24.60
CA GLY A 530 -1.63 3.09 23.70
C GLY A 530 -2.73 4.05 24.16
N ALA A 531 -2.54 5.33 23.80
CA ALA A 531 -3.50 6.40 24.03
C ALA A 531 -3.46 7.45 22.90
N ILE A 532 -4.52 8.24 22.82
CA ILE A 532 -4.67 9.36 21.88
C ILE A 532 -5.05 10.60 22.69
N PHE A 533 -4.20 11.61 22.63
CA PHE A 533 -4.44 12.89 23.31
C PHE A 533 -4.56 14.04 22.29
N ARG A 534 -5.51 14.93 22.56
CA ARG A 534 -5.58 16.25 21.96
C ARG A 534 -5.28 17.28 23.02
N VAL A 535 -4.24 18.08 22.80
CA VAL A 535 -3.77 19.04 23.80
C VAL A 535 -3.78 20.44 23.24
N LYS A 536 -4.21 21.41 24.08
CA LYS A 536 -4.05 22.86 23.83
C LYS A 536 -3.11 23.45 24.83
N LEU A 537 -2.27 24.36 24.34
CA LEU A 537 -1.19 24.98 25.08
C LEU A 537 -1.29 26.50 25.05
N MET A 538 -0.65 27.15 26.01
CA MET A 538 -0.24 28.54 25.93
C MET A 538 1.25 28.64 26.28
N ARG A 539 1.90 29.65 25.74
CA ARG A 539 3.30 29.98 26.01
C ARG A 539 3.38 31.31 26.80
N TYR A 540 4.34 31.42 27.68
CA TYR A 540 4.56 32.63 28.48
C TYR A 540 6.03 32.80 28.81
#